data_6edbbdf8188fa73d332bc760f2e86c50
#
_entry.id   6edbbdf8188fa73d332bc760f2e86c50
#
_cell.length_a   1.000
_cell.length_b   1.000
_cell.length_c   1.000
_cell.angle_alpha   90.00
_cell.angle_beta   90.00
_cell.angle_gamma   90.00
#
_symmetry.space_group_name_H-M   'P 1'
#
loop_
_entity.id
_entity.type
_entity.pdbx_description
1 polymer ?
#
loop_
_entity_poly.entity_id
_entity_poly.type
_entity_poly.pdbx_seq_one_letter_code
_entity_poly.pdbx_strand_id
1 'polypeptide(L)'
;AKNNISNPMEELNNLVGLSNAKKQANDFIRVHVVNEAKKKKGIKVEDNSLHSIYKGNPGTGKTTVARLIAQILFQKSVIKKDLLVEVTRQDLVAGFVGQTAIKTEKVLKSALGGVLFIDEAYTLYSKSENDYGVEAIETILKFMEDNRGNIMIIFAGYPKEMDELMSINPGLESRIKNEIIFDDYSINELCLIGKKLLHEYEFNENVYDDKLKKVFEKQRINSNARFVRNFNDEIIKNQSNRLFDEDIIESEFNIIRDTDITNI
;
A
#
# COMPACT_ATOMS: atom_id res chain seq x y z
N ALA A 1 28.49 -2.30 -12.86
CA ALA A 1 27.08 -2.53 -12.55
C ALA A 1 26.33 -1.25 -12.91
N LYS A 2 25.53 -1.24 -13.97
CA LYS A 2 24.59 -0.14 -14.27
C LYS A 2 23.50 -0.23 -13.21
N ASN A 3 23.43 0.77 -12.32
CA ASN A 3 22.25 1.00 -11.52
C ASN A 3 21.07 1.22 -12.49
N ASN A 4 20.27 0.20 -12.70
CA ASN A 4 18.93 0.37 -13.27
C ASN A 4 18.15 1.17 -12.25
N ILE A 5 18.14 2.51 -12.39
CA ILE A 5 17.20 3.37 -11.69
C ILE A 5 15.85 2.98 -12.29
N SER A 6 15.10 2.16 -11.56
CA SER A 6 13.76 1.76 -11.99
C SER A 6 12.92 3.03 -12.12
N ASN A 7 12.24 3.19 -13.26
CA ASN A 7 11.34 4.32 -13.46
C ASN A 7 10.03 4.02 -12.70
N PRO A 8 9.76 4.71 -11.59
CA PRO A 8 8.60 4.39 -10.76
C PRO A 8 7.26 4.55 -11.51
N MET A 9 7.22 5.38 -12.56
CA MET A 9 6.03 5.49 -13.42
C MET A 9 5.83 4.22 -14.27
N GLU A 10 6.88 3.65 -14.82
CA GLU A 10 6.81 2.38 -15.53
C GLU A 10 6.46 1.23 -14.58
N GLU A 11 7.05 1.23 -13.41
CA GLU A 11 6.77 0.24 -12.38
C GLU A 11 5.29 0.26 -11.97
N LEU A 12 4.72 1.45 -11.73
CA LEU A 12 3.29 1.62 -11.44
C LEU A 12 2.41 1.05 -12.56
N ASN A 13 2.74 1.36 -13.82
CA ASN A 13 1.96 0.90 -14.96
C ASN A 13 2.11 -0.61 -15.22
N ASN A 14 3.24 -1.21 -14.84
CA ASN A 14 3.55 -2.64 -14.99
C ASN A 14 3.10 -3.51 -13.80
N LEU A 15 2.45 -2.94 -12.78
CA LEU A 15 1.81 -3.74 -11.74
C LEU A 15 0.77 -4.67 -12.36
N VAL A 16 0.67 -5.88 -11.86
CA VAL A 16 -0.37 -6.83 -12.30
C VAL A 16 -1.75 -6.29 -11.89
N GLY A 17 -2.72 -6.37 -12.79
CA GLY A 17 -4.09 -5.93 -12.52
C GLY A 17 -4.21 -4.46 -12.12
N LEU A 18 -5.04 -4.16 -11.12
CA LEU A 18 -5.24 -2.83 -10.53
C LEU A 18 -5.65 -1.74 -11.54
N SER A 19 -6.42 -2.08 -12.56
CA SER A 19 -6.74 -1.16 -13.67
C SER A 19 -7.37 0.14 -13.18
N ASN A 20 -8.30 0.05 -12.22
CA ASN A 20 -8.98 1.20 -11.63
C ASN A 20 -8.00 2.05 -10.79
N ALA A 21 -7.27 1.43 -9.88
CA ALA A 21 -6.27 2.12 -9.05
C ALA A 21 -5.17 2.78 -9.89
N LYS A 22 -4.67 2.12 -10.94
CA LYS A 22 -3.69 2.71 -11.87
C LYS A 22 -4.22 3.94 -12.58
N LYS A 23 -5.46 3.88 -13.08
CA LYS A 23 -6.10 5.03 -13.74
C LYS A 23 -6.21 6.20 -12.78
N GLN A 24 -6.78 6.00 -11.60
CA GLN A 24 -6.95 7.04 -10.58
C GLN A 24 -5.60 7.59 -10.11
N ALA A 25 -4.58 6.74 -9.90
CA ALA A 25 -3.23 7.16 -9.55
C ALA A 25 -2.57 8.01 -10.64
N ASN A 26 -2.68 7.61 -11.91
CA ASN A 26 -2.15 8.38 -13.03
C ASN A 26 -2.84 9.75 -13.17
N ASP A 27 -4.16 9.81 -13.02
CA ASP A 27 -4.92 11.06 -13.08
C ASP A 27 -4.51 12.00 -11.93
N PHE A 28 -4.39 11.47 -10.71
CA PHE A 28 -3.89 12.19 -9.54
C PHE A 28 -2.49 12.78 -9.78
N ILE A 29 -1.54 11.96 -10.25
CA ILE A 29 -0.17 12.39 -10.53
C ILE A 29 -0.15 13.51 -11.57
N ARG A 30 -0.87 13.34 -12.68
CA ARG A 30 -0.91 14.31 -13.78
C ARG A 30 -1.41 15.68 -13.32
N VAL A 31 -2.50 15.71 -12.56
CA VAL A 31 -3.08 16.95 -12.03
C VAL A 31 -2.08 17.68 -11.15
N HIS A 32 -1.45 16.98 -10.21
CA HIS A 32 -0.54 17.61 -9.24
C HIS A 32 0.79 18.05 -9.89
N VAL A 33 1.32 17.26 -10.83
CA VAL A 33 2.54 17.63 -11.58
C VAL A 33 2.30 18.87 -12.45
N VAL A 34 1.17 18.93 -13.15
CA VAL A 34 0.83 20.10 -13.98
C VAL A 34 0.57 21.32 -13.12
N ASN A 35 -0.11 21.18 -11.99
CA ASN A 35 -0.35 22.29 -11.06
C ASN A 35 0.95 22.83 -10.48
N GLU A 36 1.90 21.98 -10.12
CA GLU A 36 3.22 22.39 -9.64
C GLU A 36 4.00 23.15 -10.73
N ALA A 37 3.96 22.68 -11.98
CA ALA A 37 4.58 23.38 -13.11
C ALA A 37 3.95 24.76 -13.35
N LYS A 38 2.63 24.90 -13.20
CA LYS A 38 1.91 26.19 -13.31
C LYS A 38 2.31 27.13 -12.18
N LYS A 39 2.36 26.66 -10.92
CA LYS A 39 2.81 27.43 -9.76
C LYS A 39 4.23 28.01 -9.96
N LYS A 40 5.16 27.19 -10.47
CA LYS A 40 6.54 27.63 -10.77
C LYS A 40 6.61 28.74 -11.83
N LYS A 41 5.60 28.86 -12.68
CA LYS A 41 5.45 29.94 -13.68
C LYS A 41 4.62 31.13 -13.19
N GLY A 42 4.24 31.15 -11.89
CA GLY A 42 3.42 32.22 -11.33
C GLY A 42 1.95 32.17 -11.72
N ILE A 43 1.49 31.07 -12.35
CA ILE A 43 0.08 30.91 -12.71
C ILE A 43 -0.68 30.47 -11.48
N LYS A 44 -1.76 31.18 -11.14
CA LYS A 44 -2.64 30.83 -10.04
C LYS A 44 -3.36 29.51 -10.35
N VAL A 45 -3.24 28.54 -9.46
CA VAL A 45 -3.98 27.28 -9.50
C VAL A 45 -4.84 27.16 -8.26
N GLU A 46 -5.96 26.44 -8.39
CA GLU A 46 -6.72 26.05 -7.19
C GLU A 46 -5.88 25.15 -6.29
N ASP A 47 -6.03 25.35 -4.98
CA ASP A 47 -5.29 24.58 -3.99
C ASP A 47 -5.89 23.16 -3.89
N ASN A 48 -5.38 22.26 -4.72
CA ASN A 48 -5.78 20.88 -4.70
C ASN A 48 -5.01 20.13 -3.61
N SER A 49 -5.74 19.63 -2.63
CA SER A 49 -5.19 18.81 -1.56
C SER A 49 -4.49 17.56 -2.12
N LEU A 50 -3.29 17.27 -1.61
CA LEU A 50 -2.59 16.00 -1.87
C LEU A 50 -3.16 14.83 -1.05
N HIS A 51 -3.95 15.13 -0.01
CA HIS A 51 -4.44 14.10 0.88
C HIS A 51 -5.41 13.17 0.17
N SER A 52 -5.29 11.86 0.46
CA SER A 52 -5.97 10.81 -0.30
C SER A 52 -6.51 9.73 0.63
N ILE A 53 -7.58 9.07 0.18
CA ILE A 53 -8.12 7.87 0.81
C ILE A 53 -7.91 6.68 -0.13
N TYR A 54 -7.38 5.57 0.42
CA TYR A 54 -7.13 4.33 -0.31
C TYR A 54 -8.04 3.23 0.23
N LYS A 55 -8.96 2.75 -0.61
CA LYS A 55 -9.95 1.75 -0.25
C LYS A 55 -9.66 0.43 -0.94
N GLY A 56 -9.58 -0.65 -0.20
CA GLY A 56 -9.38 -2.00 -0.75
C GLY A 56 -9.11 -3.03 0.33
N ASN A 57 -9.36 -4.29 0.00
CA ASN A 57 -9.09 -5.42 0.86
C ASN A 57 -7.59 -5.60 1.14
N PRO A 58 -7.19 -6.45 2.11
CA PRO A 58 -5.78 -6.69 2.39
C PRO A 58 -5.06 -7.29 1.18
N GLY A 59 -3.81 -6.94 1.00
CA GLY A 59 -2.98 -7.49 -0.07
C GLY A 59 -3.31 -7.02 -1.49
N THR A 60 -4.09 -5.96 -1.66
CA THR A 60 -4.42 -5.35 -2.96
C THR A 60 -3.39 -4.34 -3.45
N GLY A 61 -2.29 -4.13 -2.74
CA GLY A 61 -1.19 -3.28 -3.21
C GLY A 61 -1.27 -1.81 -2.83
N LYS A 62 -2.10 -1.42 -1.85
CA LYS A 62 -2.26 -0.03 -1.38
C LYS A 62 -0.93 0.63 -1.03
N THR A 63 -0.12 0.01 -0.17
CA THR A 63 1.19 0.54 0.24
C THR A 63 2.19 0.59 -0.92
N THR A 64 2.17 -0.40 -1.82
CA THR A 64 3.03 -0.44 -3.02
C THR A 64 2.74 0.75 -3.93
N VAL A 65 1.48 1.00 -4.24
CA VAL A 65 1.06 2.14 -5.07
C VAL A 65 1.37 3.47 -4.37
N ALA A 66 1.13 3.58 -3.06
CA ALA A 66 1.47 4.78 -2.28
C ALA A 66 2.97 5.11 -2.37
N ARG A 67 3.84 4.11 -2.27
CA ARG A 67 5.30 4.26 -2.37
C ARG A 67 5.71 4.73 -3.76
N LEU A 68 5.15 4.14 -4.82
CA LEU A 68 5.43 4.54 -6.20
C LEU A 68 4.95 5.97 -6.48
N ILE A 69 3.76 6.34 -6.01
CA ILE A 69 3.24 7.71 -6.12
C ILE A 69 4.18 8.69 -5.39
N ALA A 70 4.62 8.38 -4.17
CA ALA A 70 5.55 9.22 -3.42
C ALA A 70 6.85 9.47 -4.20
N GLN A 71 7.46 8.41 -4.75
CA GLN A 71 8.67 8.51 -5.58
C GLN A 71 8.45 9.37 -6.82
N ILE A 72 7.33 9.17 -7.54
CA ILE A 72 6.98 9.95 -8.73
C ILE A 72 6.79 11.43 -8.37
N LEU A 73 6.02 11.73 -7.32
CA LEU A 73 5.78 13.11 -6.87
C LEU A 73 7.08 13.80 -6.43
N PHE A 74 7.99 13.07 -5.79
CA PHE A 74 9.31 13.58 -5.45
C PHE A 74 10.13 13.88 -6.70
N GLN A 75 10.25 12.94 -7.65
CA GLN A 75 10.97 13.15 -8.92
C GLN A 75 10.42 14.33 -9.73
N LYS A 76 9.12 14.61 -9.62
CA LYS A 76 8.45 15.73 -10.27
C LYS A 76 8.42 17.01 -9.42
N SER A 77 9.10 17.01 -8.28
CA SER A 77 9.20 18.15 -7.35
C SER A 77 7.84 18.64 -6.81
N VAL A 78 6.85 17.77 -6.72
CA VAL A 78 5.55 18.03 -6.09
C VAL A 78 5.68 17.92 -4.58
N ILE A 79 6.45 16.95 -4.09
CA ILE A 79 6.85 16.82 -2.68
C ILE A 79 8.35 17.00 -2.53
N LYS A 80 8.81 17.33 -1.31
CA LYS A 80 10.19 17.77 -1.04
C LYS A 80 11.14 16.63 -0.71
N LYS A 81 10.61 15.47 -0.27
CA LYS A 81 11.42 14.32 0.17
C LYS A 81 10.87 13.03 -0.44
N ASP A 82 11.77 12.15 -0.87
CA ASP A 82 11.45 10.76 -1.18
C ASP A 82 11.30 9.98 0.13
N LEU A 83 10.18 10.19 0.80
CA LEU A 83 9.90 9.68 2.12
C LEU A 83 8.44 9.22 2.21
N LEU A 84 8.25 7.98 2.61
CA LEU A 84 6.96 7.44 3.02
C LEU A 84 7.10 6.84 4.42
N VAL A 85 6.37 7.42 5.37
CA VAL A 85 6.25 6.92 6.75
C VAL A 85 4.95 6.13 6.85
N GLU A 86 5.05 4.84 7.10
CA GLU A 86 3.91 3.93 7.25
C GLU A 86 3.62 3.73 8.74
N VAL A 87 2.37 3.94 9.13
CA VAL A 87 1.93 3.87 10.54
C VAL A 87 0.55 3.23 10.64
N THR A 88 0.27 2.72 11.84
CA THR A 88 -1.02 2.21 12.25
C THR A 88 -1.54 3.00 13.46
N ARG A 89 -2.73 2.66 13.96
CA ARG A 89 -3.27 3.24 15.20
C ARG A 89 -2.26 3.20 16.36
N GLN A 90 -1.50 2.11 16.51
CA GLN A 90 -0.57 1.94 17.62
C GLN A 90 0.55 2.98 17.63
N ASP A 91 0.94 3.49 16.46
CA ASP A 91 1.98 4.51 16.31
C ASP A 91 1.47 5.92 16.64
N LEU A 92 0.16 6.14 16.55
CA LEU A 92 -0.48 7.44 16.71
C LEU A 92 -1.12 7.61 18.09
N VAL A 93 -1.81 6.59 18.57
CA VAL A 93 -2.59 6.66 19.80
C VAL A 93 -1.76 6.23 21.01
N ALA A 94 -1.85 6.99 22.09
CA ALA A 94 -1.24 6.65 23.38
C ALA A 94 -2.28 6.04 24.35
N GLY A 95 -1.79 5.41 25.41
CA GLY A 95 -2.63 4.76 26.43
C GLY A 95 -3.15 5.69 27.54
N PHE A 96 -2.77 6.98 27.53
CA PHE A 96 -3.10 7.92 28.61
C PHE A 96 -3.60 9.24 28.05
N VAL A 97 -4.45 9.92 28.82
CA VAL A 97 -5.03 11.24 28.50
C VAL A 97 -3.92 12.26 28.18
N GLY A 98 -4.09 13.01 27.10
CA GLY A 98 -3.19 14.13 26.73
C GLY A 98 -1.86 13.71 26.08
N GLN A 99 -1.59 12.40 25.92
CA GLN A 99 -0.37 11.91 25.28
C GLN A 99 -0.54 11.58 23.80
N THR A 100 -1.77 11.36 23.36
CA THR A 100 -2.07 11.02 21.97
C THR A 100 -1.72 12.16 21.02
N ALA A 101 -2.10 13.38 21.33
CA ALA A 101 -1.78 14.55 20.49
C ALA A 101 -0.26 14.70 20.32
N ILE A 102 0.51 14.60 21.40
CA ILE A 102 1.98 14.71 21.37
C ILE A 102 2.60 13.60 20.51
N LYS A 103 2.14 12.36 20.68
CA LYS A 103 2.62 11.21 19.93
C LYS A 103 2.30 11.34 18.45
N THR A 104 1.05 11.68 18.13
CA THR A 104 0.58 11.90 16.75
C THR A 104 1.35 13.03 16.08
N GLU A 105 1.55 14.16 16.74
CA GLU A 105 2.29 15.29 16.19
C GLU A 105 3.76 14.94 15.88
N LYS A 106 4.41 14.15 16.74
CA LYS A 106 5.76 13.66 16.50
C LYS A 106 5.85 12.84 15.22
N VAL A 107 4.89 11.95 15.00
CA VAL A 107 4.80 11.12 13.77
C VAL A 107 4.57 12.02 12.54
N LEU A 108 3.62 12.95 12.61
CA LEU A 108 3.33 13.90 11.54
C LEU A 108 4.56 14.72 11.15
N LYS A 109 5.31 15.23 12.13
CA LYS A 109 6.57 15.97 11.92
C LYS A 109 7.63 15.12 11.23
N SER A 110 7.71 13.82 11.52
CA SER A 110 8.67 12.91 10.88
C SER A 110 8.39 12.72 9.39
N ALA A 111 7.14 12.86 8.95
CA ALA A 111 6.72 12.72 7.56
C ALA A 111 6.69 14.04 6.77
N LEU A 112 7.04 15.18 7.40
CA LEU A 112 7.04 16.48 6.73
C LEU A 112 7.93 16.51 5.49
N GLY A 113 7.37 16.99 4.42
CA GLY A 113 8.01 17.08 3.11
C GLY A 113 7.81 15.82 2.26
N GLY A 114 7.27 14.75 2.83
CA GLY A 114 6.97 13.48 2.18
C GLY A 114 5.53 13.03 2.38
N VAL A 115 5.35 11.74 2.58
CA VAL A 115 4.05 11.06 2.68
C VAL A 115 3.93 10.34 4.02
N LEU A 116 2.79 10.55 4.70
CA LEU A 116 2.36 9.72 5.82
C LEU A 116 1.26 8.76 5.33
N PHE A 117 1.49 7.47 5.47
CA PHE A 117 0.53 6.42 5.14
C PHE A 117 -0.02 5.81 6.43
N ILE A 118 -1.31 6.00 6.68
CA ILE A 118 -2.00 5.48 7.86
C ILE A 118 -2.77 4.24 7.43
N ASP A 119 -2.26 3.07 7.76
CA ASP A 119 -2.94 1.81 7.46
C ASP A 119 -4.03 1.50 8.50
N GLU A 120 -5.09 0.85 8.03
CA GLU A 120 -6.28 0.57 8.85
C GLU A 120 -6.79 1.83 9.59
N ALA A 121 -6.82 2.97 8.89
CA ALA A 121 -7.12 4.28 9.46
C ALA A 121 -8.49 4.35 10.15
N TYR A 122 -9.45 3.52 9.74
CA TYR A 122 -10.75 3.39 10.39
C TYR A 122 -10.64 2.98 11.87
N THR A 123 -9.54 2.33 12.26
CA THR A 123 -9.30 1.96 13.67
C THR A 123 -9.06 3.17 14.58
N LEU A 124 -8.77 4.35 14.02
CA LEU A 124 -8.67 5.60 14.77
C LEU A 124 -10.01 6.07 15.31
N TYR A 125 -11.11 5.53 14.83
CA TYR A 125 -12.45 5.83 15.36
C TYR A 125 -13.06 4.59 16.00
N SER A 126 -13.48 4.74 17.25
CA SER A 126 -14.26 3.76 17.98
C SER A 126 -15.43 4.46 18.68
N LYS A 127 -16.53 3.73 18.86
CA LYS A 127 -17.72 4.24 19.58
C LYS A 127 -17.54 4.22 21.11
N SER A 128 -16.34 3.89 21.60
CA SER A 128 -16.05 3.84 23.04
C SER A 128 -15.79 5.24 23.59
N GLU A 129 -16.39 5.58 24.72
CA GLU A 129 -16.22 6.89 25.40
C GLU A 129 -14.78 7.18 25.84
N ASN A 130 -13.94 6.16 25.97
CA ASN A 130 -12.53 6.25 26.35
C ASN A 130 -11.57 6.07 25.19
N ASP A 131 -12.00 6.36 23.96
CA ASP A 131 -11.15 6.19 22.78
C ASP A 131 -10.35 7.45 22.46
N TYR A 132 -9.05 7.38 22.66
CA TYR A 132 -8.11 8.46 22.32
C TYR A 132 -7.82 8.59 20.81
N GLY A 133 -8.41 7.76 19.97
CA GLY A 133 -8.24 7.85 18.52
C GLY A 133 -8.85 9.11 17.92
N VAL A 134 -9.92 9.63 18.50
CA VAL A 134 -10.52 10.91 18.10
C VAL A 134 -9.53 12.06 18.28
N GLU A 135 -8.78 12.09 19.38
CA GLU A 135 -7.73 13.08 19.64
C GLU A 135 -6.61 13.01 18.55
N ALA A 136 -6.29 11.80 18.09
CA ALA A 136 -5.35 11.64 16.98
C ALA A 136 -5.90 12.23 15.67
N ILE A 137 -7.17 11.97 15.33
CA ILE A 137 -7.81 12.52 14.12
C ILE A 137 -7.84 14.04 14.18
N GLU A 138 -8.24 14.64 15.31
CA GLU A 138 -8.26 16.10 15.49
C GLU A 138 -6.87 16.71 15.33
N THR A 139 -5.85 16.07 15.89
CA THR A 139 -4.44 16.48 15.72
C THR A 139 -4.01 16.42 14.26
N ILE A 140 -4.36 15.36 13.55
CA ILE A 140 -4.07 15.21 12.11
C ILE A 140 -4.78 16.32 11.31
N LEU A 141 -6.07 16.56 11.55
CA LEU A 141 -6.83 17.59 10.84
C LEU A 141 -6.23 19.00 11.02
N LYS A 142 -5.84 19.33 12.25
CA LYS A 142 -5.16 20.61 12.55
C LYS A 142 -3.82 20.68 11.82
N PHE A 143 -3.04 19.61 11.86
CA PHE A 143 -1.74 19.56 11.21
C PHE A 143 -1.83 19.69 9.69
N MET A 144 -2.85 19.09 9.07
CA MET A 144 -3.13 19.24 7.64
C MET A 144 -3.37 20.69 7.25
N GLU A 145 -4.10 21.44 8.09
CA GLU A 145 -4.37 22.86 7.87
C GLU A 145 -3.12 23.71 8.01
N ASP A 146 -2.35 23.49 9.09
CA ASP A 146 -1.15 24.26 9.41
C ASP A 146 0.02 23.98 8.45
N ASN A 147 0.02 22.84 7.76
CA ASN A 147 1.11 22.37 6.90
C ASN A 147 0.66 22.11 5.46
N ARG A 148 -0.28 22.88 4.93
CA ARG A 148 -0.78 22.75 3.56
C ARG A 148 0.36 22.72 2.55
N GLY A 149 0.35 21.74 1.66
CA GLY A 149 1.38 21.55 0.63
C GLY A 149 2.76 21.07 1.13
N ASN A 150 2.92 20.84 2.44
CA ASN A 150 4.17 20.34 3.02
C ASN A 150 4.14 18.88 3.44
N ILE A 151 2.99 18.23 3.37
CA ILE A 151 2.80 16.81 3.67
C ILE A 151 1.65 16.26 2.84
N MET A 152 1.79 15.02 2.38
CA MET A 152 0.70 14.21 1.86
C MET A 152 0.31 13.18 2.91
N ILE A 153 -0.98 13.08 3.24
CA ILE A 153 -1.48 12.06 4.16
C ILE A 153 -2.43 11.14 3.41
N ILE A 154 -2.18 9.84 3.51
CA ILE A 154 -2.98 8.78 2.91
C ILE A 154 -3.65 8.00 4.06
N PHE A 155 -4.97 7.94 4.02
CA PHE A 155 -5.77 7.10 4.91
C PHE A 155 -6.16 5.83 4.14
N ALA A 156 -5.72 4.67 4.61
CA ALA A 156 -5.94 3.40 3.94
C ALA A 156 -6.73 2.44 4.81
N GLY A 157 -7.57 1.62 4.19
CA GLY A 157 -8.34 0.59 4.90
C GLY A 157 -9.37 -0.11 4.03
N TYR A 158 -10.21 -0.91 4.68
CA TYR A 158 -11.31 -1.61 4.03
C TYR A 158 -12.36 -0.62 3.50
N PRO A 159 -12.97 -0.89 2.33
CA PRO A 159 -13.86 0.07 1.68
C PRO A 159 -15.00 0.54 2.59
N LYS A 160 -15.72 -0.38 3.19
CA LYS A 160 -16.88 -0.08 4.04
C LYS A 160 -16.50 0.72 5.29
N GLU A 161 -15.45 0.30 5.97
CA GLU A 161 -14.98 0.92 7.21
C GLU A 161 -14.43 2.33 6.93
N MET A 162 -13.79 2.52 5.77
CA MET A 162 -13.31 3.83 5.34
C MET A 162 -14.45 4.78 4.96
N ASP A 163 -15.52 4.27 4.34
CA ASP A 163 -16.73 5.06 4.07
C ASP A 163 -17.40 5.51 5.38
N GLU A 164 -17.46 4.62 6.38
CA GLU A 164 -17.96 4.96 7.70
C GLU A 164 -17.11 6.05 8.37
N LEU A 165 -15.78 5.91 8.37
CA LEU A 165 -14.86 6.90 8.94
C LEU A 165 -15.07 8.30 8.30
N MET A 166 -15.19 8.37 6.98
CA MET A 166 -15.39 9.61 6.26
C MET A 166 -16.75 10.25 6.58
N SER A 167 -17.82 9.43 6.67
CA SER A 167 -19.18 9.92 6.95
C SER A 167 -19.34 10.47 8.36
N ILE A 168 -18.59 9.95 9.33
CA ILE A 168 -18.67 10.35 10.73
C ILE A 168 -17.86 11.64 10.98
N ASN A 169 -16.85 11.90 10.17
CA ASN A 169 -15.93 13.03 10.38
C ASN A 169 -15.95 14.03 9.20
N PRO A 170 -16.83 15.05 9.24
CA PRO A 170 -16.90 16.06 8.18
C PRO A 170 -15.58 16.81 7.96
N GLY A 171 -14.71 16.86 8.96
CA GLY A 171 -13.38 17.47 8.86
C GLY A 171 -12.46 16.69 7.92
N LEU A 172 -12.51 15.35 7.95
CA LEU A 172 -11.80 14.50 6.99
C LEU A 172 -12.39 14.64 5.60
N GLU A 173 -13.71 14.53 5.46
CA GLU A 173 -14.41 14.60 4.17
C GLU A 173 -14.12 15.92 3.43
N SER A 174 -14.05 17.04 4.15
CA SER A 174 -13.76 18.35 3.55
C SER A 174 -12.32 18.50 3.04
N ARG A 175 -11.36 17.78 3.63
CA ARG A 175 -9.92 17.90 3.33
C ARG A 175 -9.37 16.82 2.43
N ILE A 176 -10.02 15.65 2.39
CA ILE A 176 -9.60 14.50 1.59
C ILE A 176 -10.53 14.39 0.38
N LYS A 177 -10.07 14.82 -0.77
CA LYS A 177 -10.86 14.82 -2.02
C LYS A 177 -10.40 13.80 -3.04
N ASN A 178 -9.26 13.14 -2.79
CA ASN A 178 -8.71 12.15 -3.70
C ASN A 178 -8.99 10.75 -3.17
N GLU A 179 -9.50 9.90 -4.04
CA GLU A 179 -9.81 8.51 -3.72
C GLU A 179 -9.14 7.59 -4.72
N ILE A 180 -8.51 6.51 -4.22
CA ILE A 180 -8.01 5.42 -5.04
C ILE A 180 -8.61 4.11 -4.56
N ILE A 181 -9.29 3.41 -5.47
CA ILE A 181 -9.99 2.15 -5.20
C ILE A 181 -9.15 0.99 -5.72
N PHE A 182 -8.87 0.06 -4.83
CA PHE A 182 -8.09 -1.15 -5.09
C PHE A 182 -9.04 -2.34 -5.12
N ASP A 183 -9.37 -2.79 -6.32
CA ASP A 183 -10.19 -3.96 -6.53
C ASP A 183 -9.43 -5.24 -6.15
N ASP A 184 -10.16 -6.30 -5.79
CA ASP A 184 -9.57 -7.62 -5.57
C ASP A 184 -8.98 -8.16 -6.87
N TYR A 185 -7.89 -8.91 -6.76
CA TYR A 185 -7.31 -9.58 -7.91
C TYR A 185 -8.14 -10.78 -8.34
N SER A 186 -8.29 -10.96 -9.64
CA SER A 186 -8.76 -12.22 -10.19
C SER A 186 -7.76 -13.34 -9.92
N ILE A 187 -8.22 -14.59 -9.95
CA ILE A 187 -7.34 -15.76 -9.73
C ILE A 187 -6.20 -15.81 -10.76
N ASN A 188 -6.44 -15.41 -12.00
CA ASN A 188 -5.39 -15.35 -13.01
C ASN A 188 -4.33 -14.29 -12.71
N GLU A 189 -4.74 -13.13 -12.19
CA GLU A 189 -3.82 -12.10 -11.73
C GLU A 189 -3.02 -12.57 -10.51
N LEU A 190 -3.65 -13.30 -9.59
CA LEU A 190 -2.94 -13.90 -8.45
C LEU A 190 -1.89 -14.92 -8.90
N CYS A 191 -2.18 -15.75 -9.90
CA CYS A 191 -1.19 -16.64 -10.51
C CYS A 191 0.00 -15.85 -11.09
N LEU A 192 -0.26 -14.78 -11.82
CA LEU A 192 0.80 -13.92 -12.38
C LEU A 192 1.66 -13.27 -11.29
N ILE A 193 1.03 -12.78 -10.23
CA ILE A 193 1.73 -12.20 -9.07
C ILE A 193 2.64 -13.24 -8.43
N GLY A 194 2.14 -14.45 -8.21
CA GLY A 194 2.88 -15.52 -7.57
C GLY A 194 4.09 -15.97 -8.37
N LYS A 195 3.91 -16.16 -9.68
CA LYS A 195 5.03 -16.49 -10.59
C LYS A 195 6.07 -15.39 -10.66
N LYS A 196 5.64 -14.12 -10.66
CA LYS A 196 6.56 -12.98 -10.61
C LYS A 196 7.38 -12.92 -9.32
N LEU A 197 6.80 -13.32 -8.19
CA LEU A 197 7.51 -13.40 -6.90
C LEU A 197 8.53 -14.54 -6.86
N LEU A 198 8.34 -15.60 -7.66
CA LEU A 198 9.25 -16.75 -7.79
C LEU A 198 10.19 -16.64 -9.01
N HIS A 199 10.44 -15.44 -9.53
CA HIS A 199 11.20 -15.22 -10.76
C HIS A 199 12.65 -15.73 -10.73
N GLU A 200 13.23 -15.99 -9.57
CA GLU A 200 14.56 -16.57 -9.40
C GLU A 200 14.55 -18.12 -9.44
N TYR A 201 13.36 -18.73 -9.46
CA TYR A 201 13.18 -20.17 -9.44
C TYR A 201 12.71 -20.69 -10.79
N GLU A 202 13.16 -21.90 -11.12
CA GLU A 202 12.66 -22.69 -12.23
C GLU A 202 11.63 -23.69 -11.74
N PHE A 203 10.44 -23.67 -12.31
CA PHE A 203 9.32 -24.55 -11.92
C PHE A 203 8.30 -24.75 -13.04
N ASN A 204 7.43 -25.72 -12.87
CA ASN A 204 6.33 -25.99 -13.79
C ASN A 204 5.16 -25.04 -13.52
N GLU A 205 5.04 -24.00 -14.36
CA GLU A 205 3.99 -22.98 -14.21
C GLU A 205 2.56 -23.55 -14.26
N ASN A 206 2.32 -24.61 -15.03
CA ASN A 206 0.99 -25.22 -15.11
C ASN A 206 0.61 -25.89 -13.80
N VAL A 207 1.54 -26.64 -13.19
CA VAL A 207 1.33 -27.27 -11.88
C VAL A 207 1.10 -26.22 -10.81
N TYR A 208 1.86 -25.12 -10.86
CA TYR A 208 1.69 -23.98 -9.97
C TYR A 208 0.29 -23.37 -10.08
N ASP A 209 -0.13 -23.00 -11.29
CA ASP A 209 -1.42 -22.37 -11.55
C ASP A 209 -2.59 -23.27 -11.12
N ASP A 210 -2.54 -24.56 -11.45
CA ASP A 210 -3.57 -25.53 -11.09
C ASP A 210 -3.69 -25.71 -9.57
N LYS A 211 -2.55 -25.76 -8.87
CA LYS A 211 -2.56 -25.93 -7.41
C LYS A 211 -3.05 -24.67 -6.71
N LEU A 212 -2.57 -23.48 -7.12
CA LEU A 212 -2.99 -22.21 -6.56
C LEU A 212 -4.52 -22.03 -6.70
N LYS A 213 -5.07 -22.31 -7.89
CA LYS A 213 -6.52 -22.22 -8.15
C LYS A 213 -7.31 -23.14 -7.22
N LYS A 214 -6.89 -24.41 -7.09
CA LYS A 214 -7.54 -25.38 -6.20
C LYS A 214 -7.54 -24.94 -4.74
N VAL A 215 -6.41 -24.41 -4.25
CA VAL A 215 -6.31 -23.93 -2.87
C VAL A 215 -7.17 -22.69 -2.67
N PHE A 216 -7.17 -21.75 -3.62
CA PHE A 216 -7.98 -20.54 -3.58
C PHE A 216 -9.48 -20.84 -3.52
N GLU A 217 -9.97 -21.73 -4.37
CA GLU A 217 -11.38 -22.12 -4.41
C GLU A 217 -11.82 -22.80 -3.10
N LYS A 218 -10.95 -23.64 -2.52
CA LYS A 218 -11.24 -24.36 -1.28
C LYS A 218 -11.33 -23.46 -0.06
N GLN A 219 -10.50 -22.41 0.01
CA GLN A 219 -10.35 -21.58 1.21
C GLN A 219 -11.21 -20.30 1.20
N ARG A 220 -11.83 -19.90 0.09
CA ARG A 220 -12.62 -18.65 -0.07
C ARG A 220 -11.88 -17.41 0.48
N ILE A 221 -10.62 -17.23 0.09
CA ILE A 221 -9.71 -16.26 0.68
C ILE A 221 -9.86 -14.88 0.04
N ASN A 222 -9.99 -13.83 0.86
CA ASN A 222 -10.05 -12.43 0.42
C ASN A 222 -8.76 -11.65 0.72
N SER A 223 -7.63 -12.34 0.91
CA SER A 223 -6.37 -11.68 1.29
C SER A 223 -5.44 -11.37 0.10
N ASN A 224 -5.91 -11.59 -1.13
CA ASN A 224 -5.23 -11.17 -2.36
C ASN A 224 -3.74 -11.61 -2.44
N ALA A 225 -2.82 -10.69 -2.74
CA ALA A 225 -1.40 -11.02 -2.86
C ALA A 225 -0.76 -11.54 -1.54
N ARG A 226 -1.36 -11.28 -0.38
CA ARG A 226 -0.91 -11.89 0.89
C ARG A 226 -1.09 -13.40 0.89
N PHE A 227 -2.24 -13.87 0.37
CA PHE A 227 -2.47 -15.30 0.17
C PHE A 227 -1.40 -15.92 -0.73
N VAL A 228 -1.10 -15.29 -1.86
CA VAL A 228 -0.10 -15.78 -2.81
C VAL A 228 1.29 -15.85 -2.19
N ARG A 229 1.68 -14.85 -1.39
CA ARG A 229 2.96 -14.88 -0.66
C ARG A 229 3.02 -16.07 0.30
N ASN A 230 2.00 -16.28 1.11
CA ASN A 230 1.94 -17.41 2.02
C ASN A 230 2.00 -18.75 1.27
N PHE A 231 1.34 -18.84 0.12
CA PHE A 231 1.40 -20.02 -0.74
C PHE A 231 2.82 -20.28 -1.27
N ASN A 232 3.50 -19.23 -1.74
CA ASN A 232 4.88 -19.33 -2.19
C ASN A 232 5.85 -19.68 -1.04
N ASP A 233 5.63 -19.13 0.15
CA ASP A 233 6.43 -19.45 1.34
C ASP A 233 6.34 -20.94 1.70
N GLU A 234 5.16 -21.58 1.57
CA GLU A 234 5.00 -23.03 1.78
C GLU A 234 5.71 -23.83 0.69
N ILE A 235 5.69 -23.40 -0.58
CA ILE A 235 6.47 -24.05 -1.65
C ILE A 235 7.97 -24.01 -1.32
N ILE A 236 8.49 -22.85 -0.96
CA ILE A 236 9.93 -22.67 -0.64
C ILE A 236 10.31 -23.53 0.58
N LYS A 237 9.44 -23.61 1.57
CA LYS A 237 9.63 -24.47 2.73
C LYS A 237 9.67 -25.96 2.34
N ASN A 238 8.77 -26.41 1.48
CA ASN A 238 8.77 -27.81 0.98
C ASN A 238 10.04 -28.11 0.20
N GLN A 239 10.49 -27.19 -0.67
CA GLN A 239 11.78 -27.28 -1.37
C GLN A 239 12.94 -27.40 -0.36
N SER A 240 12.97 -26.56 0.67
CA SER A 240 14.02 -26.56 1.67
C SER A 240 14.08 -27.90 2.44
N ASN A 241 12.91 -28.46 2.79
CA ASN A 241 12.84 -29.76 3.45
C ASN A 241 13.38 -30.86 2.53
N ARG A 242 12.96 -30.88 1.27
CA ARG A 242 13.45 -31.86 0.28
C ARG A 242 14.97 -31.74 0.09
N LEU A 243 15.51 -30.54 -0.09
CA LEU A 243 16.94 -30.32 -0.24
C LEU A 243 17.73 -30.78 0.97
N PHE A 244 17.19 -30.58 2.16
CA PHE A 244 17.84 -31.06 3.40
C PHE A 244 17.87 -32.60 3.45
N ASP A 245 16.78 -33.26 3.08
CA ASP A 245 16.68 -34.73 3.05
C ASP A 245 17.56 -35.36 1.96
N GLU A 246 17.88 -34.63 0.90
CA GLU A 246 18.72 -35.04 -0.24
C GLU A 246 20.19 -34.58 -0.14
N ASP A 247 20.73 -34.35 1.08
CA ASP A 247 22.12 -33.94 1.34
C ASP A 247 22.53 -32.59 0.71
N ILE A 248 21.60 -31.65 0.62
CA ILE A 248 21.82 -30.26 0.17
C ILE A 248 22.52 -30.18 -1.22
N ILE A 249 21.76 -30.47 -2.27
CA ILE A 249 22.23 -30.44 -3.66
C ILE A 249 22.24 -28.98 -4.15
N GLU A 250 23.42 -28.34 -4.21
CA GLU A 250 23.56 -26.92 -4.57
C GLU A 250 23.04 -26.58 -5.98
N SER A 251 23.13 -27.52 -6.93
CA SER A 251 22.61 -27.31 -8.29
C SER A 251 21.08 -27.21 -8.37
N GLU A 252 20.37 -27.51 -7.29
CA GLU A 252 18.91 -27.45 -7.22
C GLU A 252 18.38 -26.30 -6.35
N PHE A 253 19.21 -25.39 -5.90
CA PHE A 253 18.78 -24.28 -5.04
C PHE A 253 17.72 -23.37 -5.69
N ASN A 254 17.74 -23.24 -6.99
CA ASN A 254 16.74 -22.49 -7.76
C ASN A 254 15.67 -23.36 -8.44
N ILE A 255 15.63 -24.68 -8.16
CA ILE A 255 14.65 -25.60 -8.75
C ILE A 255 13.56 -25.94 -7.75
N ILE A 256 12.33 -25.64 -8.11
CA ILE A 256 11.11 -26.08 -7.42
C ILE A 256 10.52 -27.25 -8.21
N ARG A 257 10.48 -28.43 -7.61
CA ARG A 257 9.88 -29.63 -8.24
C ARG A 257 8.36 -29.62 -8.07
N ASP A 258 7.65 -30.34 -8.92
CA ASP A 258 6.19 -30.48 -8.88
C ASP A 258 5.71 -30.98 -7.49
N THR A 259 6.49 -31.84 -6.83
CA THR A 259 6.22 -32.33 -5.47
C THR A 259 6.25 -31.23 -4.41
N ASP A 260 7.14 -30.23 -4.54
CA ASP A 260 7.22 -29.11 -3.61
C ASP A 260 5.94 -28.25 -3.67
N ILE A 261 5.31 -28.19 -4.84
CA ILE A 261 4.05 -27.47 -5.08
C ILE A 261 2.84 -28.31 -4.67
N THR A 262 2.81 -29.60 -5.02
CA THR A 262 1.62 -30.44 -4.83
C THR A 262 1.39 -30.84 -3.37
N ASN A 263 2.40 -30.77 -2.52
CA ASN A 263 2.33 -31.12 -1.10
C ASN A 263 1.76 -30.02 -0.18
N ILE A 264 1.23 -28.93 -0.74
CA ILE A 264 0.54 -27.84 0.01
C ILE A 264 -0.89 -28.21 0.38
#